data_8c7d21c2d6629aa917b80c6d30da9e80
#
_entry.id   8c7d21c2d6629aa917b80c6d30da9e80
#
_cell.length_a   1.000
_cell.length_b   1.000
_cell.length_c   1.000
_cell.angle_alpha   90.00
_cell.angle_beta   90.00
_cell.angle_gamma   90.00
#
_symmetry.space_group_name_H-M   'P 1'
#
loop_
_entity.id
_entity.type
_entity.pdbx_description
1 polymer ?
#
loop_
_entity_poly.entity_id
_entity_poly.type
_entity_poly.pdbx_seq_one_letter_code
_entity_poly.pdbx_strand_id
1 'polypeptide(L)'
;MISHVTKFINLNDKEFVIHPPPQHNELLSSWLVRVARANDVATTSFTNMHFKEFQKNILWQRDLDIWCPESLLDKLANKSHLSKQQIFDMTLRSNEGKLRRKIHGKNRTHFIQSLGNYAHIKRNGGLRFCPLCLANDLIPYFRKEWRLSFYTACLEHKCFLLNRCPNCNSPLTLSKNYQEKDFTFCYKCGMDLKKINRIIMA
;
A
#
# COMPACT_ATOMS: atom_id res chain seq x y z
N MET A 1 -0.83 -9.69 48.27
CA MET A 1 -0.90 -8.44 47.50
C MET A 1 -0.09 -8.65 46.23
N ILE A 2 -0.77 -8.87 45.12
CA ILE A 2 -0.12 -9.03 43.81
C ILE A 2 -0.12 -7.63 43.19
N SER A 3 1.04 -6.98 43.16
CA SER A 3 1.23 -5.70 42.47
C SER A 3 1.29 -5.99 41.00
N HIS A 4 0.18 -5.85 40.31
CA HIS A 4 0.18 -5.78 38.84
C HIS A 4 0.81 -4.44 38.41
N VAL A 5 2.10 -4.45 38.20
CA VAL A 5 2.78 -3.36 37.49
C VAL A 5 2.39 -3.51 36.02
N THR A 6 1.35 -2.81 35.62
CA THR A 6 1.05 -2.58 34.20
C THR A 6 2.13 -1.63 33.65
N LYS A 7 3.23 -2.22 33.19
CA LYS A 7 4.25 -1.48 32.44
C LYS A 7 3.60 -1.04 31.13
N PHE A 8 3.26 0.24 31.00
CA PHE A 8 2.83 0.79 29.72
C PHE A 8 3.95 0.62 28.71
N ILE A 9 3.75 -0.28 27.79
CA ILE A 9 4.73 -0.60 26.76
C ILE A 9 4.63 0.48 25.68
N ASN A 10 5.70 1.23 25.47
CA ASN A 10 5.77 2.19 24.38
C ASN A 10 5.83 1.43 23.05
N LEU A 11 4.72 1.39 22.32
CA LEU A 11 4.62 0.71 21.03
C LEU A 11 5.54 1.30 19.94
N ASN A 12 6.08 2.52 20.17
CA ASN A 12 7.04 3.11 19.24
C ASN A 12 8.35 2.32 19.14
N ASP A 13 8.74 1.65 20.21
CA ASP A 13 10.05 0.95 20.30
C ASP A 13 9.91 -0.56 20.10
N LYS A 14 8.68 -1.06 19.86
CA LYS A 14 8.45 -2.48 19.67
C LYS A 14 8.37 -2.87 18.20
N GLU A 15 8.88 -4.05 17.96
CA GLU A 15 8.67 -4.78 16.70
C GLU A 15 7.18 -5.00 16.43
N PHE A 16 6.83 -5.22 15.18
CA PHE A 16 5.48 -5.65 14.85
C PHE A 16 5.24 -7.05 15.42
N VAL A 17 4.11 -7.25 16.06
CA VAL A 17 3.75 -8.56 16.62
C VAL A 17 3.63 -9.60 15.51
N ILE A 18 2.95 -9.22 14.43
CA ILE A 18 2.79 -10.04 13.22
C ILE A 18 3.25 -9.24 12.02
N HIS A 19 4.23 -9.75 11.29
CA HIS A 19 4.76 -9.12 10.08
C HIS A 19 4.87 -10.14 8.94
N PRO A 20 3.78 -10.33 8.17
CA PRO A 20 3.81 -11.26 7.06
C PRO A 20 4.90 -10.88 6.05
N PRO A 21 5.58 -11.87 5.44
CA PRO A 21 6.61 -11.59 4.45
C PRO A 21 6.03 -10.83 3.24
N PRO A 22 6.83 -9.98 2.59
CA PRO A 22 6.43 -9.34 1.34
C PRO A 22 6.13 -10.37 0.26
N GLN A 23 5.16 -10.08 -0.59
CA GLN A 23 4.91 -10.86 -1.79
C GLN A 23 5.84 -10.41 -2.93
N HIS A 24 5.95 -11.25 -3.96
CA HIS A 24 6.76 -10.91 -5.12
C HIS A 24 6.30 -9.58 -5.74
N ASN A 25 7.23 -8.64 -5.88
CA ASN A 25 6.95 -7.34 -6.50
C ASN A 25 5.85 -6.51 -5.82
N GLU A 26 5.63 -6.71 -4.52
CA GLU A 26 4.61 -6.01 -3.75
C GLU A 26 4.96 -4.54 -3.53
N LEU A 27 3.96 -3.66 -3.56
CA LEU A 27 4.08 -2.27 -3.13
C LEU A 27 4.27 -2.15 -1.61
N LEU A 28 5.12 -1.24 -1.17
CA LEU A 28 5.31 -0.96 0.26
C LEU A 28 4.00 -0.60 0.96
N SER A 29 3.16 0.21 0.31
CA SER A 29 1.84 0.57 0.84
C SER A 29 0.91 -0.64 0.99
N SER A 30 0.96 -1.60 0.06
CA SER A 30 0.21 -2.86 0.14
C SER A 30 0.68 -3.71 1.31
N TRP A 31 1.99 -3.93 1.42
CA TRP A 31 2.59 -4.70 2.49
C TRP A 31 2.25 -4.12 3.87
N LEU A 32 2.36 -2.78 4.04
CA LEU A 32 2.07 -2.14 5.32
C LEU A 32 0.60 -2.27 5.73
N VAL A 33 -0.33 -2.26 4.76
CA VAL A 33 -1.75 -2.56 5.02
C VAL A 33 -1.93 -4.01 5.47
N ARG A 34 -1.23 -4.96 4.84
CA ARG A 34 -1.28 -6.37 5.26
C ARG A 34 -0.70 -6.58 6.67
N VAL A 35 0.39 -5.89 7.01
CA VAL A 35 0.95 -5.92 8.38
C VAL A 35 -0.07 -5.39 9.38
N ALA A 36 -0.68 -4.24 9.13
CA ALA A 36 -1.70 -3.67 10.01
C ALA A 36 -2.88 -4.64 10.21
N ARG A 37 -3.34 -5.25 9.13
CA ARG A 37 -4.43 -6.23 9.16
C ARG A 37 -4.07 -7.51 9.91
N ALA A 38 -2.87 -8.03 9.73
CA ALA A 38 -2.39 -9.20 10.46
C ALA A 38 -2.37 -8.95 11.99
N ASN A 39 -2.19 -7.70 12.40
CA ASN A 39 -2.26 -7.29 13.81
C ASN A 39 -3.67 -6.84 14.26
N ASP A 40 -4.69 -7.06 13.42
CA ASP A 40 -6.10 -6.70 13.69
C ASP A 40 -6.30 -5.21 14.03
N VAL A 41 -5.52 -4.33 13.39
CA VAL A 41 -5.58 -2.88 13.60
C VAL A 41 -5.88 -2.16 12.27
N ALA A 42 -6.75 -1.15 12.34
CA ALA A 42 -6.97 -0.27 11.18
C ALA A 42 -5.66 0.37 10.72
N THR A 43 -5.41 0.38 9.42
CA THR A 43 -4.12 0.79 8.82
C THR A 43 -3.62 2.15 9.30
N THR A 44 -4.52 3.14 9.38
CA THR A 44 -4.16 4.49 9.85
C THR A 44 -3.83 4.51 11.34
N SER A 45 -4.57 3.76 12.15
CA SER A 45 -4.29 3.62 13.59
C SER A 45 -2.96 2.93 13.81
N PHE A 46 -2.71 1.83 13.11
CA PHE A 46 -1.44 1.10 13.17
C PHE A 46 -0.25 2.01 12.86
N THR A 47 -0.30 2.74 11.75
CA THR A 47 0.78 3.64 11.37
C THR A 47 0.96 4.81 12.34
N ASN A 48 -0.13 5.36 12.87
CA ASN A 48 -0.05 6.42 13.88
C ASN A 48 0.54 5.94 15.22
N MET A 49 0.32 4.68 15.58
CA MET A 49 0.88 4.08 16.79
C MET A 49 2.40 3.82 16.67
N HIS A 50 2.84 3.32 15.51
CA HIS A 50 4.21 2.88 15.30
C HIS A 50 5.14 3.95 14.73
N PHE A 51 4.61 5.04 14.15
CA PHE A 51 5.36 6.07 13.41
C PHE A 51 4.91 7.48 13.79
N LYS A 52 4.81 7.76 15.08
CA LYS A 52 4.30 9.04 15.65
C LYS A 52 5.08 10.26 15.17
N GLU A 53 6.38 10.13 14.93
CA GLU A 53 7.27 11.19 14.47
C GLU A 53 6.98 11.67 13.03
N PHE A 54 6.28 10.87 12.22
CA PHE A 54 5.90 11.25 10.86
C PHE A 54 4.59 12.04 10.80
N GLN A 55 4.18 12.68 11.89
CA GLN A 55 2.92 13.41 12.04
C GLN A 55 1.67 12.58 11.65
N LYS A 56 0.56 12.88 12.27
CA LYS A 56 -0.68 12.14 12.12
C LYS A 56 -1.09 12.02 10.64
N ASN A 57 -1.19 10.82 10.14
CA ASN A 57 -1.65 10.47 8.78
C ASN A 57 -0.75 10.91 7.60
N ILE A 58 0.42 11.52 7.82
CA ILE A 58 1.25 12.02 6.72
C ILE A 58 1.68 10.89 5.78
N LEU A 59 1.88 9.69 6.29
CA LEU A 59 2.24 8.52 5.49
C LEU A 59 1.21 8.21 4.41
N TRP A 60 -0.07 8.45 4.69
CA TRP A 60 -1.17 8.18 3.76
C TRP A 60 -1.66 9.42 3.01
N GLN A 61 -1.20 10.59 3.38
CA GLN A 61 -1.43 11.84 2.63
C GLN A 61 -0.46 11.98 1.47
N ARG A 62 0.70 11.32 1.55
CA ARG A 62 1.70 11.26 0.49
C ARG A 62 1.65 9.91 -0.23
N ASP A 63 2.31 9.84 -1.36
CA ASP A 63 2.56 8.59 -2.05
C ASP A 63 3.69 7.83 -1.36
N LEU A 64 3.34 6.96 -0.42
CA LEU A 64 4.30 6.21 0.40
C LEU A 64 5.26 5.37 -0.46
N ASP A 65 4.78 4.88 -1.60
CA ASP A 65 5.58 4.05 -2.49
C ASP A 65 6.67 4.84 -3.23
N ILE A 66 6.53 6.17 -3.29
CA ILE A 66 7.56 7.08 -3.82
C ILE A 66 8.24 7.82 -2.68
N TRP A 67 7.44 8.38 -1.75
CA TRP A 67 7.94 9.12 -0.60
C TRP A 67 8.16 8.16 0.56
N CYS A 68 9.32 7.58 0.63
CA CYS A 68 9.76 6.77 1.77
C CYS A 68 11.13 7.28 2.20
N PRO A 69 11.22 8.17 3.20
CA PRO A 69 12.50 8.69 3.68
C PRO A 69 13.33 7.59 4.34
N GLU A 70 14.65 7.78 4.36
CA GLU A 70 15.59 6.79 4.92
C GLU A 70 15.25 6.42 6.36
N SER A 71 14.85 7.41 7.17
CA SER A 71 14.44 7.18 8.56
C SER A 71 13.21 6.26 8.69
N LEU A 72 12.29 6.29 7.72
CA LEU A 72 11.16 5.36 7.70
C LEU A 72 11.59 3.96 7.26
N LEU A 73 12.50 3.86 6.28
CA LEU A 73 13.08 2.56 5.86
C LEU A 73 13.77 1.88 7.04
N ASP A 74 14.61 2.61 7.79
CA ASP A 74 15.31 2.09 8.97
C ASP A 74 14.32 1.61 10.04
N LYS A 75 13.28 2.37 10.33
CA LYS A 75 12.25 1.98 11.29
C LYS A 75 11.44 0.76 10.87
N LEU A 76 11.06 0.69 9.60
CA LEU A 76 10.36 -0.48 9.08
C LEU A 76 11.23 -1.72 9.16
N ALA A 77 12.52 -1.61 8.82
CA ALA A 77 13.49 -2.70 8.94
C ALA A 77 13.61 -3.20 10.39
N ASN A 78 13.82 -2.27 11.32
CA ASN A 78 13.96 -2.61 12.75
C ASN A 78 12.68 -3.24 13.35
N LYS A 79 11.50 -2.92 12.81
CA LYS A 79 10.22 -3.42 13.33
C LYS A 79 9.75 -4.73 12.69
N SER A 80 10.29 -5.11 11.55
CA SER A 80 9.77 -6.22 10.74
C SER A 80 10.77 -7.34 10.47
N HIS A 81 12.00 -7.24 10.99
CA HIS A 81 13.11 -8.16 10.68
C HIS A 81 13.46 -8.28 9.20
N LEU A 82 12.92 -7.39 8.36
CA LEU A 82 13.34 -7.29 6.97
C LEU A 82 14.57 -6.39 6.85
N SER A 83 15.45 -6.69 5.91
CA SER A 83 16.54 -5.78 5.61
C SER A 83 16.01 -4.47 5.02
N LYS A 84 16.74 -3.38 5.22
CA LYS A 84 16.42 -2.07 4.62
C LYS A 84 16.29 -2.18 3.10
N GLN A 85 17.12 -3.02 2.46
CA GLN A 85 17.06 -3.27 1.02
C GLN A 85 15.74 -3.94 0.61
N GLN A 86 15.28 -4.95 1.34
CA GLN A 86 13.99 -5.59 1.06
C GLN A 86 12.82 -4.61 1.14
N ILE A 87 12.84 -3.68 2.13
CA ILE A 87 11.82 -2.64 2.24
C ILE A 87 11.94 -1.62 1.12
N PHE A 88 13.16 -1.19 0.78
CA PHE A 88 13.41 -0.30 -0.35
C PHE A 88 12.92 -0.92 -1.66
N ASP A 89 13.12 -2.22 -1.86
CA ASP A 89 12.69 -2.95 -3.06
C ASP A 89 11.17 -2.98 -3.24
N MET A 90 10.41 -2.83 -2.17
CA MET A 90 8.95 -2.65 -2.25
C MET A 90 8.53 -1.25 -2.70
N THR A 91 9.43 -0.27 -2.69
CA THR A 91 9.14 1.09 -3.17
C THR A 91 9.26 1.21 -4.69
N LEU A 92 8.63 2.22 -5.27
CA LEU A 92 8.82 2.56 -6.69
C LEU A 92 10.20 3.16 -6.96
N ARG A 93 10.88 3.67 -5.92
CA ARG A 93 12.26 4.17 -6.00
C ARG A 93 13.27 3.10 -6.36
N SER A 94 12.97 1.83 -6.11
CA SER A 94 13.80 0.70 -6.55
C SER A 94 13.96 0.61 -8.09
N ASN A 95 13.15 1.38 -8.84
CA ASN A 95 13.28 1.56 -10.28
C ASN A 95 14.18 2.76 -10.68
N GLU A 96 14.81 3.45 -9.72
CA GLU A 96 15.80 4.49 -10.03
C GLU A 96 16.97 3.89 -10.81
N GLY A 97 17.47 4.64 -11.77
CA GLY A 97 18.48 4.16 -12.72
C GLY A 97 17.94 3.32 -13.88
N LYS A 98 16.78 2.66 -13.70
CA LYS A 98 16.14 1.86 -14.77
C LYS A 98 15.10 2.66 -15.54
N LEU A 99 14.14 3.27 -14.86
CA LEU A 99 13.06 4.06 -15.48
C LEU A 99 13.41 5.55 -15.53
N ARG A 100 14.10 6.05 -14.55
CA ARG A 100 14.56 7.43 -14.43
C ARG A 100 15.76 7.50 -13.50
N ARG A 101 16.62 8.52 -13.71
CA ARG A 101 17.82 8.73 -12.87
C ARG A 101 17.46 8.86 -11.39
N LYS A 102 16.40 9.62 -11.06
CA LYS A 102 15.87 9.75 -9.69
C LYS A 102 14.34 9.86 -9.72
N ILE A 103 13.68 9.20 -8.77
CA ILE A 103 12.23 9.22 -8.59
C ILE A 103 11.92 10.04 -7.32
N HIS A 104 11.37 11.24 -7.49
CA HIS A 104 11.07 12.15 -6.39
C HIS A 104 9.57 12.33 -6.22
N GLY A 105 9.09 12.31 -4.97
CA GLY A 105 7.67 12.51 -4.65
C GLY A 105 7.13 13.91 -4.94
N LYS A 106 7.99 14.90 -5.21
CA LYS A 106 7.57 16.28 -5.49
C LYS A 106 7.23 16.57 -6.95
N ASN A 107 7.75 15.79 -7.90
CA ASN A 107 7.57 16.00 -9.33
C ASN A 107 6.77 14.87 -9.97
N ARG A 108 5.98 15.18 -11.00
CA ARG A 108 5.34 14.16 -11.84
C ARG A 108 6.43 13.26 -12.44
N THR A 109 6.34 11.99 -12.16
CA THR A 109 7.22 10.98 -12.74
C THR A 109 6.52 10.39 -13.95
N HIS A 110 7.01 10.66 -15.16
CA HIS A 110 6.33 10.32 -16.42
C HIS A 110 5.92 8.86 -16.55
N PHE A 111 6.69 7.95 -15.96
CA PHE A 111 6.43 6.50 -16.04
C PHE A 111 5.69 5.92 -14.83
N ILE A 112 5.32 6.75 -13.85
CA ILE A 112 4.61 6.31 -12.65
C ILE A 112 3.28 7.06 -12.56
N GLN A 113 2.20 6.29 -12.37
CA GLN A 113 0.87 6.84 -12.15
C GLN A 113 0.79 7.55 -10.79
N SER A 114 0.42 8.84 -10.82
CA SER A 114 0.24 9.62 -9.61
C SER A 114 -1.04 9.22 -8.87
N LEU A 115 -0.94 9.02 -7.56
CA LEU A 115 -2.11 8.78 -6.71
C LEU A 115 -2.94 10.05 -6.45
N GLY A 116 -2.38 11.23 -6.67
CA GLY A 116 -3.04 12.51 -6.37
C GLY A 116 -3.39 12.68 -4.88
N ASN A 117 -2.50 12.29 -4.00
CA ASN A 117 -2.72 12.18 -2.55
C ASN A 117 -2.64 13.48 -1.75
N TYR A 118 -2.69 14.64 -2.37
CA TYR A 118 -2.72 15.89 -1.62
C TYR A 118 -4.14 16.18 -1.11
N ALA A 119 -4.22 16.63 0.13
CA ALA A 119 -5.46 16.76 0.92
C ALA A 119 -6.62 17.52 0.24
N HIS A 120 -6.36 18.27 -0.82
CA HIS A 120 -7.34 19.11 -1.53
C HIS A 120 -7.45 18.84 -3.03
N ILE A 121 -6.70 17.86 -3.57
CA ILE A 121 -6.73 17.57 -5.00
C ILE A 121 -7.52 16.30 -5.26
N LYS A 122 -8.37 16.34 -6.28
CA LYS A 122 -9.09 15.18 -6.82
C LYS A 122 -8.14 14.00 -7.01
N ARG A 123 -8.38 12.90 -6.33
CA ARG A 123 -7.55 11.70 -6.45
C ARG A 123 -7.58 11.18 -7.88
N ASN A 124 -6.40 11.00 -8.44
CA ASN A 124 -6.24 10.31 -9.70
C ASN A 124 -6.40 8.80 -9.49
N GLY A 125 -6.82 8.07 -10.51
CA GLY A 125 -6.85 6.61 -10.49
C GLY A 125 -5.46 6.00 -10.69
N GLY A 126 -4.47 6.42 -9.90
CA GLY A 126 -3.06 6.00 -10.08
C GLY A 126 -2.74 4.63 -9.49
N LEU A 127 -3.57 4.12 -8.59
CA LEU A 127 -3.48 2.75 -8.11
C LEU A 127 -4.36 1.88 -9.00
N ARG A 128 -3.71 0.96 -9.72
CA ARG A 128 -4.38 0.01 -10.60
C ARG A 128 -4.37 -1.39 -10.00
N PHE A 129 -5.23 -2.25 -10.52
CA PHE A 129 -5.28 -3.65 -10.13
C PHE A 129 -5.82 -4.55 -11.24
N CYS A 130 -5.43 -5.80 -11.21
CA CYS A 130 -6.05 -6.87 -11.95
C CYS A 130 -7.04 -7.59 -11.03
N PRO A 131 -8.35 -7.63 -11.33
CA PRO A 131 -9.32 -8.31 -10.48
C PRO A 131 -9.06 -9.82 -10.37
N LEU A 132 -8.59 -10.43 -11.45
CA LEU A 132 -8.28 -11.86 -11.47
C LEU A 132 -7.03 -12.20 -10.63
N CYS A 133 -6.00 -11.34 -10.64
CA CYS A 133 -4.89 -11.51 -9.69
C CYS A 133 -5.39 -11.43 -8.24
N LEU A 134 -6.17 -10.40 -7.91
CA LEU A 134 -6.70 -10.27 -6.54
C LEU A 134 -7.59 -11.45 -6.13
N ALA A 135 -8.29 -12.08 -7.08
CA ALA A 135 -9.13 -13.25 -6.83
C ALA A 135 -8.34 -14.56 -6.69
N ASN A 136 -7.28 -14.72 -7.50
CA ASN A 136 -6.52 -15.96 -7.61
C ASN A 136 -5.34 -16.02 -6.65
N ASP A 137 -4.81 -14.87 -6.21
CA ASP A 137 -3.73 -14.83 -5.24
C ASP A 137 -4.17 -15.47 -3.92
N LEU A 138 -3.41 -16.42 -3.39
CA LEU A 138 -3.64 -16.99 -2.07
C LEU A 138 -3.69 -15.89 -1.00
N ILE A 139 -2.82 -14.91 -1.13
CA ILE A 139 -2.77 -13.69 -0.31
C ILE A 139 -2.86 -12.50 -1.28
N PRO A 140 -4.00 -11.83 -1.41
CA PRO A 140 -4.16 -10.67 -2.28
C PRO A 140 -3.20 -9.53 -1.91
N TYR A 141 -2.61 -8.89 -2.91
CA TYR A 141 -1.71 -7.75 -2.73
C TYR A 141 -1.65 -6.88 -3.99
N PHE A 142 -1.11 -5.66 -3.86
CA PHE A 142 -0.94 -4.74 -4.98
C PHE A 142 0.52 -4.74 -5.45
N ARG A 143 0.70 -4.93 -6.77
CA ARG A 143 1.98 -5.08 -7.43
C ARG A 143 2.57 -3.74 -7.86
N LYS A 144 3.90 -3.58 -7.84
CA LYS A 144 4.61 -2.36 -8.25
C LYS A 144 4.38 -2.02 -9.73
N GLU A 145 4.40 -3.02 -10.60
CA GLU A 145 4.18 -2.83 -12.03
C GLU A 145 2.82 -2.21 -12.35
N TRP A 146 1.80 -2.43 -11.53
CA TRP A 146 0.48 -1.81 -11.71
C TRP A 146 0.49 -0.29 -11.54
N ARG A 147 1.57 0.27 -10.97
CA ARG A 147 1.80 1.71 -10.86
C ARG A 147 2.53 2.30 -12.06
N LEU A 148 3.05 1.48 -12.96
CA LEU A 148 3.77 1.95 -14.14
C LEU A 148 2.79 2.37 -15.24
N SER A 149 2.98 3.58 -15.81
CA SER A 149 2.02 4.16 -16.75
C SER A 149 1.82 3.32 -18.01
N PHE A 150 2.86 2.65 -18.46
CA PHE A 150 2.85 1.78 -19.65
C PHE A 150 2.33 0.36 -19.36
N TYR A 151 2.21 -0.05 -18.12
CA TYR A 151 1.66 -1.36 -17.73
C TYR A 151 0.14 -1.25 -17.64
N THR A 152 -0.54 -1.34 -18.77
CA THR A 152 -2.00 -1.10 -18.89
C THR A 152 -2.83 -2.37 -18.79
N ALA A 153 -2.23 -3.53 -19.06
CA ALA A 153 -2.87 -4.83 -19.02
C ALA A 153 -2.08 -5.80 -18.14
N CYS A 154 -2.79 -6.75 -17.53
CA CYS A 154 -2.19 -7.85 -16.79
C CYS A 154 -1.61 -8.87 -17.76
N LEU A 155 -0.31 -9.15 -17.67
CA LEU A 155 0.35 -10.10 -18.56
C LEU A 155 -0.06 -11.56 -18.27
N GLU A 156 -0.43 -11.85 -17.03
CA GLU A 156 -0.89 -13.17 -16.60
C GLU A 156 -2.30 -13.46 -17.09
N HIS A 157 -3.23 -12.54 -16.85
CA HIS A 157 -4.65 -12.74 -17.12
C HIS A 157 -5.14 -12.11 -18.43
N LYS A 158 -4.27 -11.46 -19.20
CA LYS A 158 -4.58 -10.82 -20.48
C LYS A 158 -5.80 -9.90 -20.43
N CYS A 159 -5.96 -9.16 -19.34
CA CYS A 159 -7.05 -8.22 -19.16
C CYS A 159 -6.54 -6.82 -18.80
N PHE A 160 -7.29 -5.78 -19.13
CA PHE A 160 -6.94 -4.41 -18.76
C PHE A 160 -6.99 -4.21 -17.25
N LEU A 161 -6.00 -3.48 -16.73
CA LEU A 161 -5.98 -3.08 -15.33
C LEU A 161 -7.05 -2.01 -15.07
N LEU A 162 -7.77 -2.18 -13.97
CA LEU A 162 -8.74 -1.21 -13.49
C LEU A 162 -8.05 -0.22 -12.54
N ASN A 163 -8.43 1.05 -12.62
CA ASN A 163 -7.89 2.12 -11.77
C ASN A 163 -8.95 2.76 -10.87
N ARG A 164 -10.18 2.26 -10.93
CA ARG A 164 -11.34 2.72 -10.17
C ARG A 164 -12.27 1.56 -9.86
N CYS A 165 -13.07 1.74 -8.83
CA CYS A 165 -14.17 0.82 -8.55
C CYS A 165 -15.19 0.86 -9.70
N PRO A 166 -15.52 -0.27 -10.33
CA PRO A 166 -16.47 -0.29 -11.45
C PRO A 166 -17.90 0.02 -11.03
N ASN A 167 -18.26 -0.12 -9.76
CA ASN A 167 -19.60 0.18 -9.26
C ASN A 167 -19.80 1.68 -8.97
N CYS A 168 -18.89 2.32 -8.24
CA CYS A 168 -19.09 3.70 -7.77
C CYS A 168 -18.07 4.70 -8.37
N ASN A 169 -17.21 4.27 -9.27
CA ASN A 169 -16.17 5.06 -9.94
C ASN A 169 -15.20 5.78 -9.00
N SER A 170 -15.11 5.35 -7.73
CA SER A 170 -14.12 5.89 -6.78
C SER A 170 -12.72 5.38 -7.10
N PRO A 171 -11.68 6.22 -6.99
CA PRO A 171 -10.30 5.76 -7.05
C PRO A 171 -10.00 4.84 -5.87
N LEU A 172 -9.07 3.91 -6.04
CA LEU A 172 -8.67 3.00 -4.97
C LEU A 172 -7.83 3.73 -3.92
N THR A 173 -7.96 3.29 -2.69
CA THR A 173 -7.19 3.80 -1.55
C THR A 173 -6.95 2.67 -0.57
N LEU A 174 -5.71 2.24 -0.40
CA LEU A 174 -5.36 1.10 0.44
C LEU A 174 -5.52 1.38 1.94
N SER A 175 -5.27 2.63 2.37
CA SER A 175 -5.39 3.01 3.78
C SER A 175 -6.81 3.15 4.32
N LYS A 176 -7.81 3.13 3.43
CA LYS A 176 -9.22 3.22 3.81
C LYS A 176 -9.91 1.88 3.61
N ASN A 177 -10.76 1.54 4.56
CA ASN A 177 -11.55 0.32 4.51
C ASN A 177 -13.04 0.67 4.45
N TYR A 178 -13.82 -0.21 3.87
CA TYR A 178 -15.26 -0.21 3.96
C TYR A 178 -15.66 -1.05 5.17
N GLN A 179 -16.13 -0.41 6.24
CA GLN A 179 -16.41 -1.09 7.50
C GLN A 179 -15.15 -1.88 7.95
N GLU A 180 -15.30 -3.13 8.34
CA GLU A 180 -14.19 -4.00 8.75
C GLU A 180 -13.60 -4.84 7.61
N LYS A 181 -14.06 -4.63 6.36
CA LYS A 181 -13.57 -5.37 5.20
C LYS A 181 -12.13 -5.01 4.86
N ASP A 182 -11.43 -5.93 4.20
CA ASP A 182 -10.05 -5.73 3.78
C ASP A 182 -9.94 -4.76 2.58
N PHE A 183 -8.71 -4.49 2.15
CA PHE A 183 -8.40 -3.56 1.05
C PHE A 183 -8.81 -4.08 -0.34
N THR A 184 -9.26 -5.33 -0.47
CA THR A 184 -9.84 -5.87 -1.71
C THR A 184 -11.29 -5.46 -1.90
N PHE A 185 -11.87 -4.73 -0.93
CA PHE A 185 -13.18 -4.13 -1.06
C PHE A 185 -13.07 -2.62 -1.31
N CYS A 186 -13.94 -2.10 -2.16
CA CYS A 186 -14.01 -0.66 -2.38
C CYS A 186 -14.39 0.06 -1.08
N TYR A 187 -13.54 0.97 -0.62
CA TYR A 187 -13.74 1.69 0.64
C TYR A 187 -15.01 2.55 0.66
N LYS A 188 -15.56 2.92 -0.52
CA LYS A 188 -16.73 3.79 -0.63
C LYS A 188 -18.05 3.03 -0.70
N CYS A 189 -18.13 1.95 -1.46
CA CYS A 189 -19.39 1.23 -1.70
C CYS A 189 -19.37 -0.24 -1.28
N GLY A 190 -18.25 -0.74 -0.76
CA GLY A 190 -18.13 -2.11 -0.28
C GLY A 190 -18.13 -3.19 -1.37
N MET A 191 -18.03 -2.81 -2.66
CA MET A 191 -17.92 -3.79 -3.74
C MET A 191 -16.66 -4.62 -3.58
N ASP A 192 -16.79 -5.94 -3.70
CA ASP A 192 -15.65 -6.87 -3.74
C ASP A 192 -14.93 -6.74 -5.10
N LEU A 193 -13.71 -6.23 -5.07
CA LEU A 193 -12.88 -6.00 -6.26
C LEU A 193 -12.37 -7.30 -6.90
N LYS A 194 -12.52 -8.43 -6.23
CA LYS A 194 -12.21 -9.77 -6.73
C LYS A 194 -13.35 -10.34 -7.58
N LYS A 195 -14.58 -9.83 -7.40
CA LYS A 195 -15.80 -10.34 -8.04
C LYS A 195 -16.32 -9.37 -9.09
N ILE A 196 -15.50 -9.07 -10.08
CA ILE A 196 -15.87 -8.17 -11.17
C ILE A 196 -16.35 -8.99 -12.36
N ASN A 197 -17.64 -8.92 -12.66
CA ASN A 197 -18.30 -9.72 -13.72
C ASN A 197 -17.97 -9.23 -15.15
N ARG A 198 -17.48 -8.01 -15.31
CA ARG A 198 -17.19 -7.41 -16.62
C ARG A 198 -15.71 -7.06 -16.71
N ILE A 199 -14.92 -8.03 -17.12
CA ILE A 199 -13.48 -7.87 -17.35
C ILE A 199 -13.26 -7.66 -18.84
N ILE A 200 -12.60 -6.58 -19.22
CA ILE A 200 -12.25 -6.29 -20.60
C ILE A 200 -10.91 -6.96 -20.88
N MET A 201 -10.90 -7.89 -21.83
CA MET A 201 -9.68 -8.56 -22.28
C MET A 201 -8.82 -7.58 -23.11
N ALA A 202 -7.50 -7.71 -22.99
CA ALA A 202 -6.50 -6.86 -23.67
C ALA A 202 -6.10 -7.42 -25.02
#